data_f1944e005d25571f073cc9804de621d7
#
_entry.id   f1944e005d25571f073cc9804de621d7
#
_cell.length_a   1.000
_cell.length_b   1.000
_cell.length_c   1.000
_cell.angle_alpha   90.00
_cell.angle_beta   90.00
_cell.angle_gamma   90.00
#
_symmetry.space_group_name_H-M   'P 1'
#
loop_
_entity.id
_entity.type
_entity.pdbx_description
1 polymer ?
#
loop_
_entity_poly.entity_id
_entity_poly.type
_entity_poly.pdbx_seq_one_letter_code
_entity_poly.pdbx_strand_id
1 'polypeptide(L)'
;MISQKIQKALQGSSAIRAMFVEGNELAARVGRENVYDFSLGNPATPAPAALNEAIKQLVDETDPLVLHGYMDNAGYPDVRQAVAENLNKRFGTAFTSHNIVM
;
A
#
# COMPACT_ATOMS: atom_id res chain seq x y z
N MET A 1 -15.69 31.26 -3.83
CA MET A 1 -16.88 30.79 -3.09
C MET A 1 -16.91 29.27 -3.15
N ILE A 2 -16.86 28.58 -2.01
CA ILE A 2 -16.93 27.10 -1.94
C ILE A 2 -18.39 26.74 -1.68
N SER A 3 -18.94 25.72 -2.37
CA SER A 3 -20.32 25.30 -2.16
C SER A 3 -20.54 24.76 -0.74
N GLN A 4 -21.73 24.94 -0.17
CA GLN A 4 -22.08 24.40 1.15
C GLN A 4 -21.93 22.87 1.23
N LYS A 5 -22.14 22.16 0.11
CA LYS A 5 -21.93 20.70 0.02
C LYS A 5 -20.46 20.34 0.20
N ILE A 6 -19.55 21.10 -0.40
CA ILE A 6 -18.10 20.91 -0.24
C ILE A 6 -17.65 21.28 1.18
N GLN A 7 -18.19 22.37 1.76
CA GLN A 7 -17.90 22.74 3.14
C GLN A 7 -18.30 21.64 4.15
N LYS A 8 -19.48 21.04 3.97
CA LYS A 8 -19.90 19.89 4.80
C LYS A 8 -19.03 18.67 4.61
N ALA A 9 -18.61 18.38 3.37
CA ALA A 9 -17.70 17.26 3.08
C ALA A 9 -16.32 17.47 3.71
N LEU A 10 -15.80 18.69 3.74
CA LEU A 10 -14.53 19.04 4.40
C LEU A 10 -14.61 18.92 5.93
N GLN A 11 -15.76 19.25 6.55
CA GLN A 11 -15.98 19.06 7.98
C GLN A 11 -16.09 17.58 8.39
N GLY A 12 -16.49 16.70 7.46
CA GLY A 12 -16.48 15.24 7.63
C GLY A 12 -15.14 14.59 7.23
N SER A 13 -14.11 15.38 6.91
CA SER A 13 -12.80 14.84 6.60
C SER A 13 -12.24 14.07 7.78
N SER A 14 -11.93 12.84 7.52
CA SER A 14 -11.53 11.74 8.37
C SER A 14 -10.92 12.16 9.71
N ALA A 15 -11.58 11.83 10.82
CA ALA A 15 -11.05 11.95 12.18
C ALA A 15 -9.66 11.27 12.29
N ILE A 16 -9.44 10.19 11.55
CA ILE A 16 -8.16 9.48 11.46
C ILE A 16 -7.03 10.39 10.97
N ARG A 17 -7.30 11.21 9.94
CA ARG A 17 -6.27 12.15 9.44
C ARG A 17 -5.99 13.27 10.46
N ALA A 18 -6.99 13.76 11.16
CA ALA A 18 -6.81 14.74 12.23
C ALA A 18 -5.96 14.15 13.37
N MET A 19 -6.26 12.92 13.81
CA MET A 19 -5.49 12.21 14.82
C MET A 19 -4.01 12.00 14.39
N PHE A 20 -3.76 11.69 13.12
CA PHE A 20 -2.39 11.55 12.61
C PHE A 20 -1.61 12.88 12.66
N VAL A 21 -2.25 14.00 12.29
CA VAL A 21 -1.62 15.32 12.37
C VAL A 21 -1.33 15.69 13.81
N GLU A 22 -2.31 15.52 14.72
CA GLU A 22 -2.16 15.78 16.14
C GLU A 22 -1.07 14.90 16.79
N GLY A 23 -0.98 13.62 16.41
CA GLY A 23 0.08 12.71 16.83
C GLY A 23 1.46 13.18 16.43
N ASN A 24 1.64 13.71 15.21
CA ASN A 24 2.90 14.28 14.77
C ASN A 24 3.27 15.57 15.53
N GLU A 25 2.29 16.46 15.80
CA GLU A 25 2.49 17.66 16.59
C GLU A 25 2.87 17.31 18.03
N LEU A 26 2.24 16.30 18.61
CA LEU A 26 2.58 15.80 19.94
C LEU A 26 4.01 15.24 19.96
N ALA A 27 4.38 14.43 18.96
CA ALA A 27 5.71 13.86 18.85
C ALA A 27 6.81 14.95 18.74
N ALA A 28 6.52 16.07 18.06
CA ALA A 28 7.43 17.20 17.98
C ALA A 28 7.65 17.91 19.34
N ARG A 29 6.68 17.82 20.24
CA ARG A 29 6.76 18.46 21.56
C ARG A 29 7.39 17.57 22.64
N VAL A 30 7.11 16.28 22.62
CA VAL A 30 7.48 15.37 23.72
C VAL A 30 8.53 14.33 23.34
N GLY A 31 8.94 14.30 22.07
CA GLY A 31 9.82 13.28 21.49
C GLY A 31 9.03 12.12 20.88
N ARG A 32 9.47 11.64 19.71
CA ARG A 32 8.82 10.57 18.96
C ARG A 32 8.74 9.25 19.73
N GLU A 33 9.76 8.98 20.54
CA GLU A 33 9.89 7.79 21.37
C GLU A 33 8.84 7.72 22.50
N ASN A 34 8.22 8.83 22.83
CA ASN A 34 7.20 8.95 23.87
C ASN A 34 5.76 8.94 23.31
N VAL A 35 5.60 8.77 21.98
CA VAL A 35 4.28 8.76 21.33
C VAL A 35 4.03 7.41 20.66
N TYR A 36 2.98 6.75 21.11
CA TYR A 36 2.48 5.50 20.54
C TYR A 36 1.30 5.82 19.62
N ASP A 37 1.60 5.99 18.32
CA ASP A 37 0.61 6.37 17.32
C ASP A 37 -0.06 5.13 16.71
N PHE A 38 -1.35 4.96 17.01
CA PHE A 38 -2.20 3.92 16.45
C PHE A 38 -3.24 4.46 15.46
N SER A 39 -3.08 5.69 14.98
CA SER A 39 -4.03 6.33 14.07
C SER A 39 -4.04 5.73 12.66
N LEU A 40 -2.89 5.27 12.18
CA LEU A 40 -2.70 4.65 10.86
C LEU A 40 -1.93 3.33 10.99
N GLY A 41 -2.26 2.39 10.11
CA GLY A 41 -1.58 1.09 10.03
C GLY A 41 -0.22 1.15 9.32
N ASN A 42 0.70 2.00 9.81
CA ASN A 42 2.06 2.04 9.28
C ASN A 42 2.85 0.80 9.72
N PRO A 43 3.67 0.21 8.83
CA PRO A 43 4.57 -0.86 9.21
C PRO A 43 5.54 -0.41 10.31
N ALA A 44 5.63 -1.19 11.39
CA ALA A 44 6.59 -0.96 12.46
C ALA A 44 7.95 -1.63 12.20
N THR A 45 8.02 -2.51 11.21
CA THR A 45 9.24 -3.23 10.82
C THR A 45 9.61 -2.88 9.37
N PRO A 46 10.92 -2.76 9.08
CA PRO A 46 11.34 -2.52 7.70
C PRO A 46 10.98 -3.72 6.81
N ALA A 47 10.73 -3.44 5.53
CA ALA A 47 10.57 -4.50 4.54
C ALA A 47 11.86 -5.33 4.43
N PRO A 48 11.75 -6.63 4.06
CA PRO A 48 12.93 -7.45 3.78
C PRO A 48 13.84 -6.80 2.73
N ALA A 49 15.16 -6.89 2.92
CA ALA A 49 16.12 -6.31 1.96
C ALA A 49 15.90 -6.83 0.51
N ALA A 50 15.49 -8.09 0.36
CA ALA A 50 15.16 -8.69 -0.92
C ALA A 50 14.07 -7.92 -1.70
N LEU A 51 13.14 -7.25 -1.01
CA LEU A 51 12.12 -6.42 -1.68
C LEU A 51 12.77 -5.22 -2.40
N ASN A 52 13.71 -4.55 -1.74
CA ASN A 52 14.40 -3.40 -2.34
C ASN A 52 15.23 -3.81 -3.56
N GLU A 53 15.89 -4.97 -3.50
CA GLU A 53 16.66 -5.49 -4.64
C GLU A 53 15.73 -5.89 -5.79
N ALA A 54 14.61 -6.54 -5.51
CA ALA A 54 13.62 -6.88 -6.54
C ALA A 54 13.03 -5.62 -7.21
N ILE A 55 12.78 -4.54 -6.47
CA ILE A 55 12.30 -3.28 -7.04
C ILE A 55 13.36 -2.66 -7.96
N LYS A 56 14.64 -2.63 -7.55
CA LYS A 56 15.72 -2.12 -8.38
C LYS A 56 15.85 -2.93 -9.68
N GLN A 57 15.88 -4.25 -9.56
CA GLN A 57 15.94 -5.14 -10.71
C GLN A 57 14.75 -4.92 -11.67
N LEU A 58 13.55 -4.78 -11.14
CA LEU A 58 12.36 -4.51 -11.95
C LEU A 58 12.51 -3.21 -12.75
N VAL A 59 13.02 -2.15 -12.11
CA VAL A 59 13.24 -0.85 -12.78
C VAL A 59 14.33 -0.93 -13.84
N ASP A 60 15.41 -1.67 -13.58
CA ASP A 60 16.55 -1.77 -14.46
C ASP A 60 16.31 -2.69 -15.68
N GLU A 61 15.53 -3.76 -15.50
CA GLU A 61 15.35 -4.81 -16.49
C GLU A 61 14.05 -4.75 -17.29
N THR A 62 13.02 -4.01 -16.78
CA THR A 62 11.73 -3.94 -17.44
C THR A 62 11.68 -2.79 -18.45
N ASP A 63 11.12 -3.07 -19.65
CA ASP A 63 10.86 -2.01 -20.64
C ASP A 63 10.07 -0.87 -20.00
N PRO A 64 10.51 0.40 -20.13
CA PRO A 64 9.85 1.55 -19.51
C PRO A 64 8.39 1.73 -19.90
N LEU A 65 8.00 1.35 -21.13
CA LEU A 65 6.62 1.44 -21.60
C LEU A 65 5.73 0.38 -20.91
N VAL A 66 6.29 -0.77 -20.55
CA VAL A 66 5.61 -1.81 -19.79
C VAL A 66 5.55 -1.42 -18.31
N LEU A 67 6.69 -0.97 -17.76
CA LEU A 67 6.80 -0.62 -16.34
C LEU A 67 5.85 0.51 -15.94
N HIS A 68 5.68 1.51 -16.82
CA HIS A 68 4.85 2.69 -16.57
C HIS A 68 3.52 2.67 -17.33
N GLY A 69 3.23 1.57 -18.02
CA GLY A 69 2.00 1.39 -18.80
C GLY A 69 0.80 0.96 -17.96
N TYR A 70 -0.37 0.99 -18.57
CA TYR A 70 -1.56 0.37 -18.00
C TYR A 70 -1.50 -1.14 -18.18
N MET A 71 -2.05 -1.87 -17.22
CA MET A 71 -2.28 -3.31 -17.28
C MET A 71 -3.77 -3.63 -17.29
N ASP A 72 -4.13 -4.89 -17.50
CA ASP A 72 -5.50 -5.38 -17.34
C ASP A 72 -6.04 -5.11 -15.92
N ASN A 73 -7.35 -4.91 -15.82
CA ASN A 73 -8.02 -4.64 -14.54
C ASN A 73 -7.77 -5.71 -13.46
N ALA A 74 -7.48 -6.92 -13.87
CA ALA A 74 -7.18 -8.03 -12.96
C ALA A 74 -5.70 -8.12 -12.56
N GLY A 75 -4.84 -7.31 -13.15
CA GLY A 75 -3.39 -7.38 -12.98
C GLY A 75 -2.69 -8.29 -14.00
N TYR A 76 -1.37 -8.26 -14.03
CA TYR A 76 -0.56 -9.07 -14.94
C TYR A 76 -0.80 -10.58 -14.75
N PRO A 77 -1.02 -11.34 -15.84
CA PRO A 77 -1.34 -12.78 -15.75
C PRO A 77 -0.24 -13.61 -15.10
N ASP A 78 1.04 -13.33 -15.39
CA ASP A 78 2.20 -14.00 -14.83
C ASP A 78 2.33 -13.75 -13.32
N VAL A 79 2.10 -12.52 -12.88
CA VAL A 79 2.11 -12.16 -11.45
C VAL A 79 0.97 -12.88 -10.73
N ARG A 80 -0.23 -12.89 -11.30
CA ARG A 80 -1.39 -13.62 -10.74
C ARG A 80 -1.12 -15.12 -10.66
N GLN A 81 -0.47 -15.68 -11.67
CA GLN A 81 -0.08 -17.09 -11.67
C GLN A 81 0.94 -17.39 -10.56
N ALA A 82 1.97 -16.57 -10.40
CA ALA A 82 2.96 -16.72 -9.32
C ALA A 82 2.31 -16.65 -7.93
N VAL A 83 1.34 -15.75 -7.72
CA VAL A 83 0.57 -15.66 -6.48
C VAL A 83 -0.24 -16.94 -6.25
N ALA A 84 -0.96 -17.45 -7.26
CA ALA A 84 -1.74 -18.67 -7.18
C ALA A 84 -0.86 -19.88 -6.81
N GLU A 85 0.29 -20.04 -7.47
CA GLU A 85 1.25 -21.11 -7.19
C GLU A 85 1.80 -21.05 -5.76
N ASN A 86 2.14 -19.84 -5.28
CA ASN A 86 2.60 -19.67 -3.91
C ASN A 86 1.52 -20.05 -2.89
N LEU A 87 0.28 -19.65 -3.11
CA LEU A 87 -0.85 -20.00 -2.25
C LEU A 87 -1.08 -21.51 -2.24
N ASN A 88 -1.06 -22.15 -3.42
CA ASN A 88 -1.21 -23.60 -3.56
C ASN A 88 -0.13 -24.35 -2.80
N LYS A 89 1.14 -23.91 -2.93
CA LYS A 89 2.27 -24.51 -2.22
C LYS A 89 2.16 -24.37 -0.69
N ARG A 90 1.68 -23.21 -0.21
CA ARG A 90 1.64 -22.91 1.23
C ARG A 90 0.43 -23.52 1.94
N PHE A 91 -0.70 -23.59 1.25
CA PHE A 91 -1.98 -23.92 1.86
C PHE A 91 -2.67 -25.15 1.26
N GLY A 92 -2.04 -25.82 0.28
CA GLY A 92 -2.61 -27.02 -0.36
C GLY A 92 -3.87 -26.74 -1.18
N THR A 93 -4.00 -25.50 -1.71
CA THR A 93 -5.13 -25.09 -2.54
C THR A 93 -4.88 -25.43 -4.02
N ALA A 94 -5.88 -25.22 -4.89
CA ALA A 94 -5.79 -25.46 -6.32
C ALA A 94 -6.18 -24.21 -7.14
N PHE A 95 -5.70 -23.04 -6.73
CA PHE A 95 -5.95 -21.79 -7.43
C PHE A 95 -5.20 -21.71 -8.76
N THR A 96 -5.79 -21.00 -9.69
CA THR A 96 -5.20 -20.59 -10.97
C THR A 96 -5.11 -19.08 -11.03
N SER A 97 -4.44 -18.52 -12.04
CA SER A 97 -4.41 -17.07 -12.26
C SER A 97 -5.80 -16.44 -12.38
N HIS A 98 -6.82 -17.20 -12.81
CA HIS A 98 -8.20 -16.74 -12.91
C HIS A 98 -8.90 -16.52 -11.56
N ASN A 99 -8.36 -17.10 -10.49
CA ASN A 99 -8.89 -16.93 -9.13
C ASN A 99 -8.25 -15.73 -8.40
N ILE A 100 -7.25 -15.07 -9.00
CA ILE A 100 -6.50 -13.96 -8.42
C ILE A 100 -6.85 -12.66 -9.15
N VAL A 101 -7.14 -11.62 -8.39
CA VAL A 101 -7.31 -10.24 -8.84
C VAL A 101 -6.43 -9.35 -7.98
N MET A 102 -5.70 -8.42 -8.60
CA MET A 102 -4.72 -7.54 -7.93
C MET A 102 -5.18 -6.08 -7.98
#